data_c1c115dcdbd7175bd5b1f47b0ad8fe21
#
_entry.id   c1c115dcdbd7175bd5b1f47b0ad8fe21
#
_cell.length_a   1.000
_cell.length_b   1.000
_cell.length_c   1.000
_cell.angle_alpha   90.00
_cell.angle_beta   90.00
_cell.angle_gamma   90.00
#
_symmetry.space_group_name_H-M   'P 1'
#
loop_
_entity.id
_entity.type
_entity.pdbx_description
1 polymer ?
#
loop_
_entity_poly.entity_id
_entity_poly.type
_entity_poly.pdbx_seq_one_letter_code
_entity_poly.pdbx_strand_id
1 'polypeptide(L)'
;MSIQRINPATVVKPASAYAQAVVHAAGAQRIVISGQLGLSPDGTLAIGHEAQMERAWGNVFAILASAGFEKTHLIKATVYVTQPGQVGVYRKVRDRVMDGVIAANTYIQDAGLAAPEFLVEIEAEAVKP
;
A
#
# COMPACT_ATOMS: atom_id res chain seq x y z
N MET A 1 4.60 -22.93 4.68
CA MET A 1 3.37 -22.40 4.16
C MET A 1 3.49 -20.94 3.80
N SER A 2 2.74 -20.58 2.94
CA SER A 2 2.91 -19.34 2.23
C SER A 2 1.65 -18.49 2.31
N ILE A 3 1.73 -17.39 1.65
CA ILE A 3 0.63 -16.47 1.40
C ILE A 3 -0.01 -16.93 0.10
N GLN A 4 -1.31 -17.13 0.10
CA GLN A 4 -2.08 -17.53 -1.07
C GLN A 4 -2.90 -16.33 -1.56
N ARG A 5 -2.73 -16.00 -2.83
CA ARG A 5 -3.46 -14.91 -3.49
C ARG A 5 -4.62 -15.51 -4.30
N ILE A 6 -5.80 -14.92 -4.17
CA ILE A 6 -7.03 -15.49 -4.72
C ILE A 6 -7.74 -14.48 -5.61
N ASN A 7 -8.06 -14.92 -6.84
CA ASN A 7 -8.89 -14.17 -7.78
C ASN A 7 -9.91 -15.16 -8.36
N PRO A 8 -11.06 -15.37 -7.69
CA PRO A 8 -12.01 -16.40 -8.13
C PRO A 8 -12.68 -16.01 -9.44
N ALA A 9 -12.96 -17.03 -10.26
CA ALA A 9 -13.62 -16.81 -11.57
C ALA A 9 -15.05 -16.29 -11.44
N THR A 10 -15.66 -16.42 -10.24
CA THR A 10 -17.02 -15.96 -9.96
C THR A 10 -17.10 -14.46 -9.66
N VAL A 11 -15.98 -13.78 -9.63
CA VAL A 11 -15.88 -12.33 -9.38
C VAL A 11 -15.21 -11.69 -10.58
N VAL A 12 -15.56 -10.44 -10.90
CA VAL A 12 -14.93 -9.71 -12.00
C VAL A 12 -13.42 -9.68 -11.81
N LYS A 13 -12.67 -9.85 -12.90
CA LYS A 13 -11.20 -9.83 -12.85
C LYS A 13 -10.69 -8.51 -12.24
N PRO A 14 -9.58 -8.55 -11.48
CA PRO A 14 -8.95 -7.30 -11.05
C PRO A 14 -8.62 -6.40 -12.23
N ALA A 15 -9.00 -5.13 -12.14
CA ALA A 15 -8.77 -4.16 -13.21
C ALA A 15 -7.30 -3.74 -13.32
N SER A 16 -6.46 -4.14 -12.37
CA SER A 16 -5.03 -3.83 -12.32
C SER A 16 -4.32 -4.87 -11.46
N ALA A 17 -3.06 -4.58 -11.09
CA ALA A 17 -2.19 -5.56 -10.41
C ALA A 17 -2.46 -5.60 -8.90
N TYR A 18 -3.57 -6.25 -8.51
CA TYR A 18 -3.87 -6.54 -7.11
C TYR A 18 -4.58 -7.89 -7.00
N ALA A 19 -4.54 -8.50 -5.82
CA ALA A 19 -5.32 -9.69 -5.52
C ALA A 19 -6.65 -9.30 -4.90
N GLN A 20 -7.71 -10.04 -5.23
CA GLN A 20 -9.02 -9.81 -4.62
C GLN A 20 -9.06 -10.26 -3.18
N ALA A 21 -8.30 -11.31 -2.85
CA ALA A 21 -8.17 -11.77 -1.48
C ALA A 21 -6.80 -12.39 -1.26
N VAL A 22 -6.41 -12.45 0.01
CA VAL A 22 -5.18 -13.11 0.44
C VAL A 22 -5.52 -13.98 1.63
N VAL A 23 -5.04 -15.23 1.62
CA VAL A 23 -5.15 -16.17 2.74
C VAL A 23 -3.75 -16.46 3.24
N HIS A 24 -3.59 -16.53 4.57
CA HIS A 24 -2.33 -16.93 5.17
C HIS A 24 -2.58 -17.95 6.30
N ALA A 25 -1.54 -18.67 6.69
CA ALA A 25 -1.63 -19.68 7.73
C ALA A 25 -1.84 -19.04 9.10
N ALA A 26 -2.52 -19.74 9.97
CA ALA A 26 -2.57 -19.40 11.38
C ALA A 26 -1.15 -19.47 11.98
N GLY A 27 -0.86 -18.60 12.94
CA GLY A 27 0.44 -18.56 13.60
C GLY A 27 1.51 -17.76 12.85
N ALA A 28 1.22 -17.25 11.66
CA ALA A 28 2.15 -16.34 10.97
C ALA A 28 2.33 -15.06 11.79
N GLN A 29 3.55 -14.54 11.81
CA GLN A 29 3.84 -13.26 12.43
C GLN A 29 3.23 -12.14 11.59
N ARG A 30 2.50 -11.22 12.23
CA ARG A 30 1.78 -10.15 11.51
C ARG A 30 2.28 -8.79 11.96
N ILE A 31 2.42 -7.87 11.01
CA ILE A 31 2.67 -6.45 11.27
C ILE A 31 1.49 -5.64 10.73
N VAL A 32 1.04 -4.68 11.51
CA VAL A 32 0.01 -3.72 11.13
C VAL A 32 0.64 -2.34 11.14
N ILE A 33 0.56 -1.63 10.03
CA ILE A 33 1.25 -0.37 9.82
C ILE A 33 0.22 0.75 9.73
N SER A 34 0.37 1.74 10.60
CA SER A 34 -0.45 2.96 10.59
C SER A 34 -0.29 3.70 9.28
N GLY A 35 -1.27 4.56 8.96
CA GLY A 35 -1.22 5.40 7.77
C GLY A 35 0.07 6.19 7.70
N GLN A 36 0.75 6.10 6.55
CA GLN A 36 1.99 6.80 6.26
C GLN A 36 1.73 7.91 5.27
N LEU A 37 2.24 9.08 5.57
CA LEU A 37 2.17 10.27 4.71
C LEU A 37 3.46 10.39 3.91
N GLY A 38 3.46 11.33 2.96
CA GLY A 38 4.65 11.60 2.14
C GLY A 38 5.71 12.42 2.86
N LEU A 39 6.02 12.07 4.11
CA LEU A 39 6.97 12.80 4.96
C LEU A 39 8.30 12.08 5.03
N SER A 40 9.38 12.87 4.92
CA SER A 40 10.74 12.39 5.19
C SER A 40 10.99 12.32 6.70
N PRO A 41 12.06 11.62 7.15
CA PRO A 41 12.36 11.53 8.59
C PRO A 41 12.53 12.86 9.30
N ASP A 42 12.96 13.92 8.59
CA ASP A 42 13.10 15.26 9.15
C ASP A 42 11.79 16.05 9.18
N GLY A 43 10.66 15.44 8.73
CA GLY A 43 9.36 16.07 8.68
C GLY A 43 9.07 16.84 7.40
N THR A 44 9.97 16.83 6.42
CA THR A 44 9.76 17.51 5.14
C THR A 44 8.72 16.75 4.31
N LEU A 45 7.69 17.46 3.86
CA LEU A 45 6.66 16.88 2.99
C LEU A 45 7.13 16.91 1.53
N ALA A 46 6.97 15.79 0.84
CA ALA A 46 7.22 15.73 -0.60
C ALA A 46 6.22 16.63 -1.33
N ILE A 47 6.65 17.22 -2.44
CA ILE A 47 5.86 18.19 -3.20
C ILE A 47 5.16 17.48 -4.35
N GLY A 48 3.83 17.55 -4.35
CA GLY A 48 2.98 16.98 -5.39
C GLY A 48 2.53 15.57 -5.10
N HIS A 49 1.49 15.16 -5.81
CA HIS A 49 0.78 13.91 -5.56
C HIS A 49 1.70 12.69 -5.75
N GLU A 50 2.40 12.62 -6.88
CA GLU A 50 3.24 11.46 -7.18
C GLU A 50 4.40 11.33 -6.20
N ALA A 51 5.07 12.43 -5.87
CA ALA A 51 6.20 12.41 -4.94
C ALA A 51 5.75 12.03 -3.53
N GLN A 52 4.59 12.51 -3.09
CA GLN A 52 4.03 12.11 -1.80
C GLN A 52 3.69 10.61 -1.78
N MET A 53 3.14 10.08 -2.86
CA MET A 53 2.81 8.67 -2.95
C MET A 53 4.07 7.79 -2.90
N GLU A 54 5.11 8.17 -3.64
CA GLU A 54 6.39 7.44 -3.60
C GLU A 54 6.97 7.43 -2.19
N ARG A 55 6.95 8.58 -1.52
CA ARG A 55 7.48 8.69 -0.16
C ARG A 55 6.66 7.88 0.83
N ALA A 56 5.33 7.90 0.72
CA ALA A 56 4.46 7.14 1.60
C ALA A 56 4.71 5.63 1.46
N TRP A 57 4.84 5.12 0.24
CA TRP A 57 5.23 3.73 0.01
C TRP A 57 6.60 3.42 0.59
N GLY A 58 7.57 4.33 0.38
CA GLY A 58 8.91 4.17 0.94
C GLY A 58 8.90 4.06 2.45
N ASN A 59 8.04 4.82 3.12
CA ASN A 59 7.87 4.75 4.57
C ASN A 59 7.28 3.40 5.00
N VAL A 60 6.29 2.89 4.28
CA VAL A 60 5.74 1.55 4.53
C VAL A 60 6.86 0.49 4.44
N PHE A 61 7.67 0.54 3.38
CA PHE A 61 8.75 -0.43 3.19
C PHE A 61 9.83 -0.31 4.25
N ALA A 62 10.15 0.91 4.68
CA ALA A 62 11.13 1.13 5.75
C ALA A 62 10.64 0.54 7.08
N ILE A 63 9.35 0.67 7.38
CA ILE A 63 8.76 0.08 8.57
C ILE A 63 8.78 -1.45 8.49
N LEU A 64 8.43 -2.02 7.34
CA LEU A 64 8.53 -3.47 7.12
C LEU A 64 9.95 -3.96 7.39
N ALA A 65 10.94 -3.31 6.78
CA ALA A 65 12.34 -3.70 6.92
C ALA A 65 12.81 -3.63 8.37
N SER A 66 12.36 -2.62 9.13
CA SER A 66 12.75 -2.45 10.54
C SER A 66 12.28 -3.62 11.41
N ALA A 67 11.26 -4.35 11.00
CA ALA A 67 10.71 -5.49 11.72
C ALA A 67 11.08 -6.83 11.07
N GLY A 68 11.97 -6.81 10.08
CA GLY A 68 12.40 -8.04 9.40
C GLY A 68 11.42 -8.59 8.36
N PHE A 69 10.50 -7.74 7.90
CA PHE A 69 9.57 -8.11 6.83
C PHE A 69 10.07 -7.59 5.48
N GLU A 70 9.62 -8.24 4.40
CA GLU A 70 9.91 -7.86 3.02
C GLU A 70 8.61 -7.50 2.29
N LYS A 71 8.73 -6.87 1.11
CA LYS A 71 7.58 -6.55 0.27
C LYS A 71 6.71 -7.78 -0.04
N THR A 72 7.36 -8.93 -0.23
CA THR A 72 6.65 -10.19 -0.53
C THR A 72 5.71 -10.64 0.58
N HIS A 73 5.87 -10.10 1.77
CA HIS A 73 5.01 -10.41 2.92
C HIS A 73 3.76 -9.54 2.98
N LEU A 74 3.67 -8.48 2.17
CA LEU A 74 2.49 -7.61 2.15
C LEU A 74 1.24 -8.39 1.75
N ILE A 75 0.18 -8.25 2.53
CA ILE A 75 -1.11 -8.87 2.25
C ILE A 75 -2.18 -7.85 1.92
N LYS A 76 -2.09 -6.64 2.49
CA LYS A 76 -3.11 -5.61 2.31
C LYS A 76 -2.48 -4.23 2.34
N ALA A 77 -2.91 -3.37 1.43
CA ALA A 77 -2.64 -1.94 1.51
C ALA A 77 -3.91 -1.17 1.17
N THR A 78 -4.12 -0.04 1.86
CA THR A 78 -5.18 0.91 1.54
C THR A 78 -4.53 2.25 1.26
N VAL A 79 -4.83 2.80 0.08
CA VAL A 79 -4.28 4.09 -0.37
C VAL A 79 -5.41 5.11 -0.38
N TYR A 80 -5.23 6.18 0.40
CA TYR A 80 -6.15 7.29 0.48
C TYR A 80 -5.55 8.47 -0.28
N VAL A 81 -6.34 9.10 -1.14
CA VAL A 81 -5.95 10.31 -1.87
C VAL A 81 -7.03 11.37 -1.71
N THR A 82 -6.64 12.64 -1.77
CA THR A 82 -7.58 13.75 -1.60
C THR A 82 -7.99 14.40 -2.92
N GLN A 83 -7.30 14.07 -4.02
CA GLN A 83 -7.54 14.70 -5.32
C GLN A 83 -8.18 13.72 -6.29
N PRO A 84 -9.13 14.16 -7.12
CA PRO A 84 -9.72 13.31 -8.16
C PRO A 84 -8.73 13.04 -9.29
N GLY A 85 -8.99 11.99 -10.07
CA GLY A 85 -8.23 11.72 -11.29
C GLY A 85 -6.84 11.13 -11.06
N GLN A 86 -6.53 10.62 -9.87
CA GLN A 86 -5.18 10.16 -9.53
C GLN A 86 -5.00 8.64 -9.62
N VAL A 87 -6.00 7.90 -10.09
CA VAL A 87 -5.89 6.44 -10.14
C VAL A 87 -4.77 5.96 -11.06
N GLY A 88 -4.50 6.68 -12.16
CA GLY A 88 -3.40 6.35 -13.07
C GLY A 88 -2.04 6.50 -12.40
N VAL A 89 -1.84 7.59 -11.66
CA VAL A 89 -0.62 7.82 -10.88
C VAL A 89 -0.47 6.75 -9.81
N TYR A 90 -1.54 6.42 -9.09
CA TYR A 90 -1.55 5.36 -8.09
C TYR A 90 -1.07 4.02 -8.69
N ARG A 91 -1.65 3.62 -9.82
CA ARG A 91 -1.27 2.35 -10.47
C ARG A 91 0.18 2.36 -10.91
N LYS A 92 0.63 3.46 -11.52
CA LYS A 92 2.01 3.61 -12.00
C LYS A 92 3.01 3.50 -10.85
N VAL A 93 2.79 4.23 -9.78
CA VAL A 93 3.71 4.24 -8.63
C VAL A 93 3.68 2.88 -7.92
N ARG A 94 2.48 2.35 -7.65
CA ARG A 94 2.35 1.05 -6.99
C ARG A 94 3.08 -0.04 -7.76
N ASP A 95 2.86 -0.13 -9.07
CA ASP A 95 3.46 -1.18 -9.87
C ASP A 95 4.98 -1.08 -9.88
N ARG A 96 5.51 0.15 -9.91
CA ARG A 96 6.96 0.38 -9.86
C ARG A 96 7.55 0.00 -8.51
N VAL A 97 6.94 0.44 -7.41
CA VAL A 97 7.51 0.21 -6.07
C VAL A 97 7.30 -1.20 -5.57
N MET A 98 6.22 -1.87 -6.00
CA MET A 98 5.93 -3.25 -5.58
C MET A 98 6.76 -4.27 -6.32
N ASP A 99 7.29 -3.92 -7.48
CA ASP A 99 8.21 -4.79 -8.25
C ASP A 99 7.66 -6.21 -8.43
N GLY A 100 6.42 -6.31 -8.91
CA GLY A 100 5.76 -7.58 -9.19
C GLY A 100 5.06 -8.24 -8.00
N VAL A 101 5.21 -7.71 -6.80
CA VAL A 101 4.50 -8.25 -5.63
C VAL A 101 3.03 -7.83 -5.70
N ILE A 102 2.13 -8.80 -5.51
CA ILE A 102 0.69 -8.60 -5.56
C ILE A 102 0.11 -8.75 -4.15
N ALA A 103 -0.59 -7.72 -3.69
CA ALA A 103 -1.31 -7.74 -2.42
C ALA A 103 -2.77 -7.38 -2.67
N ALA A 104 -3.61 -7.56 -1.66
CA ALA A 104 -4.96 -7.01 -1.71
C ALA A 104 -4.86 -5.49 -1.50
N ASN A 105 -5.46 -4.71 -2.40
CA ASN A 105 -5.37 -3.25 -2.35
C ASN A 105 -6.75 -2.63 -2.44
N THR A 106 -6.89 -1.49 -1.77
CA THR A 106 -8.07 -0.63 -1.92
C THR A 106 -7.58 0.80 -2.14
N TYR A 107 -8.18 1.49 -3.10
CA TYR A 107 -7.90 2.88 -3.43
C TYR A 107 -9.13 3.71 -3.10
N ILE A 108 -8.96 4.76 -2.31
CA ILE A 108 -10.07 5.59 -1.83
C ILE A 108 -9.72 7.06 -2.07
N GLN A 109 -10.63 7.79 -2.73
CA GLN A 109 -10.59 9.24 -2.74
C GLN A 109 -11.34 9.73 -1.50
N ASP A 110 -10.66 10.49 -0.65
CA ASP A 110 -11.17 10.98 0.61
C ASP A 110 -11.40 12.49 0.54
N ALA A 111 -12.23 13.01 1.43
CA ALA A 111 -12.50 14.45 1.52
C ALA A 111 -11.27 15.22 2.01
N GLY A 112 -10.43 14.62 2.83
CA GLY A 112 -9.23 15.25 3.35
C GLY A 112 -8.51 14.33 4.33
N LEU A 113 -7.24 14.63 4.57
CA LEU A 113 -6.39 13.96 5.54
C LEU A 113 -6.16 14.89 6.74
N ALA A 114 -5.14 14.60 7.56
CA ALA A 114 -4.92 15.34 8.81
C ALA A 114 -4.62 16.83 8.59
N ALA A 115 -4.07 17.20 7.43
CA ALA A 115 -3.81 18.59 7.06
C ALA A 115 -4.06 18.78 5.57
N PRO A 116 -4.39 20.03 5.11
CA PRO A 116 -4.73 20.28 3.71
C PRO A 116 -3.61 19.95 2.72
N GLU A 117 -2.36 20.06 3.13
CA GLU A 117 -1.21 19.79 2.28
C GLU A 117 -0.93 18.29 2.09
N PHE A 118 -1.51 17.42 2.91
CA PHE A 118 -1.37 15.98 2.77
C PHE A 118 -2.31 15.47 1.70
N LEU A 119 -1.74 14.96 0.60
CA LEU A 119 -2.51 14.51 -0.56
C LEU A 119 -2.68 13.01 -0.62
N VAL A 120 -1.80 12.25 0.07
CA VAL A 120 -1.76 10.79 0.01
C VAL A 120 -1.44 10.24 1.40
N GLU A 121 -2.15 9.17 1.77
CA GLU A 121 -1.84 8.39 2.96
C GLU A 121 -1.98 6.90 2.63
N ILE A 122 -1.05 6.07 3.12
CA ILE A 122 -1.04 4.63 2.86
C ILE A 122 -0.91 3.86 4.16
N GLU A 123 -1.83 2.95 4.42
CA GLU A 123 -1.72 1.99 5.50
C GLU A 123 -1.55 0.58 4.93
N ALA A 124 -0.96 -0.32 5.69
CA ALA A 124 -0.64 -1.64 5.18
C ALA A 124 -0.59 -2.70 6.30
N GLU A 125 -0.69 -3.95 5.87
CA GLU A 125 -0.51 -5.12 6.73
C GLU A 125 0.33 -6.14 5.99
N ALA A 126 1.16 -6.87 6.74
CA ALA A 126 1.99 -7.92 6.20
C ALA A 126 2.02 -9.11 7.15
N VAL A 127 2.28 -10.30 6.61
CA VAL A 127 2.49 -11.51 7.40
C VAL A 127 3.75 -12.21 6.93
N LYS A 128 4.47 -12.78 7.89
CA LYS A 128 5.68 -13.56 7.62
C LYS A 128 5.43 -14.96 8.12
N PRO A 129 5.38 -15.93 7.20
CA PRO A 129 5.17 -17.34 7.55
C PRO A 129 6.27 -17.88 8.45
#